data_06fd63a9a3e7cca5be7e88e8848f71e9
#
_entry.id   06fd63a9a3e7cca5be7e88e8848f71e9
#
_cell.length_a   1.000
_cell.length_b   1.000
_cell.length_c   1.000
_cell.angle_alpha   90.00
_cell.angle_beta   90.00
_cell.angle_gamma   90.00
#
_symmetry.space_group_name_H-M   'P 1'
#
loop_
_entity.id
_entity.type
_entity.pdbx_description
1 polymer ?
#
loop_
_entity_poly.entity_id
_entity_poly.type
_entity_poly.pdbx_seq_one_letter_code
_entity_poly.pdbx_strand_id
1 'polypeptide(L)'
;MSYFFTSESVSEGHPDKIADQISDALLDNFLAFDPESKVACETLVTTGQVILAGEVKSATYLDVQSIARETINAIGYTKGEYQFSGDSCGVISLIHEQSQDINRGVDREEKEAQGAGDQGIMFGYATAETESYSPLALDLSHKILIEHAALRRENKEITYLRPDAKSQVTIEYDENNKPLRIDTIVVSTQHDDFDADEVAMLEKIKADVISILIPRVKKNLPQEIQNLFGEDITYHVNPTGKFVIGGPHGDTGLTGRKIIVDTYGGKGGHGGGAFSGKDPSKVDRSAAYAARHMAKNLVAAGVADEILVQLSYAIGVVEPTSINIKTFGTSNVALSDSEIAEKAATLFDMRPYAIEQRLKLRNPMYLETASYGHMGRQPLIITKTFESPYNGKVSKEVELFTWEKLDYLETIKKTFQL
;
A
#
# COMPACT_ATOMS: atom_id res chain seq x y z
N MET A 1 -21.50 10.34 23.05
CA MET A 1 -22.00 9.06 22.44
C MET A 1 -20.79 8.37 21.80
N SER A 2 -20.78 7.03 21.77
CA SER A 2 -19.74 6.28 21.04
C SER A 2 -20.21 5.94 19.62
N TYR A 3 -19.27 5.62 18.73
CA TYR A 3 -19.55 5.14 17.38
C TYR A 3 -18.54 4.05 16.98
N PHE A 4 -18.90 3.24 15.98
CA PHE A 4 -18.02 2.19 15.45
C PHE A 4 -17.43 2.61 14.11
N PHE A 5 -16.13 2.30 13.93
CA PHE A 5 -15.46 2.43 12.65
C PHE A 5 -14.75 1.12 12.31
N THR A 6 -14.89 0.70 11.06
CA THR A 6 -14.34 -0.56 10.57
C THR A 6 -13.40 -0.31 9.40
N SER A 7 -12.28 -1.02 9.38
CA SER A 7 -11.38 -1.06 8.25
C SER A 7 -10.93 -2.48 7.97
N GLU A 8 -10.46 -2.74 6.76
CA GLU A 8 -10.06 -4.07 6.31
C GLU A 8 -8.70 -4.06 5.61
N SER A 9 -8.09 -5.22 5.53
CA SER A 9 -6.89 -5.49 4.76
C SER A 9 -6.96 -6.84 4.07
N VAL A 10 -6.11 -7.02 3.06
CA VAL A 10 -5.92 -8.30 2.37
C VAL A 10 -4.44 -8.67 2.34
N SER A 11 -4.15 -9.98 2.34
CA SER A 11 -2.79 -10.49 2.35
C SER A 11 -2.07 -10.27 1.01
N GLU A 12 -0.75 -10.45 1.02
CA GLU A 12 0.08 -10.49 -0.19
C GLU A 12 -0.38 -11.56 -1.20
N GLY A 13 -1.05 -12.62 -0.74
CA GLY A 13 -1.58 -13.70 -1.57
C GLY A 13 -3.00 -13.47 -2.08
N HIS A 14 -3.64 -12.35 -1.74
CA HIS A 14 -4.93 -11.98 -2.32
C HIS A 14 -4.76 -11.70 -3.84
N PRO A 15 -5.70 -12.14 -4.72
CA PRO A 15 -5.54 -11.99 -6.17
C PRO A 15 -5.19 -10.58 -6.64
N ASP A 16 -5.89 -9.56 -6.14
CA ASP A 16 -5.59 -8.17 -6.50
C ASP A 16 -4.20 -7.73 -6.03
N LYS A 17 -3.72 -8.22 -4.87
CA LYS A 17 -2.37 -7.88 -4.37
C LYS A 17 -1.27 -8.66 -5.08
N ILE A 18 -1.54 -9.84 -5.60
CA ILE A 18 -0.64 -10.54 -6.53
C ILE A 18 -0.45 -9.70 -7.79
N ALA A 19 -1.56 -9.19 -8.36
CA ALA A 19 -1.52 -8.33 -9.54
C ALA A 19 -0.71 -7.04 -9.29
N ASP A 20 -0.93 -6.38 -8.16
CA ASP A 20 -0.18 -5.18 -7.74
C ASP A 20 1.32 -5.49 -7.59
N GLN A 21 1.68 -6.59 -6.92
CA GLN A 21 3.08 -6.98 -6.71
C GLN A 21 3.79 -7.31 -8.03
N ILE A 22 3.12 -7.98 -8.97
CA ILE A 22 3.71 -8.26 -10.30
C ILE A 22 3.94 -6.95 -11.05
N SER A 23 2.97 -6.04 -11.06
CA SER A 23 3.09 -4.74 -11.72
C SER A 23 4.21 -3.88 -11.14
N ASP A 24 4.37 -3.86 -9.82
CA ASP A 24 5.45 -3.12 -9.15
C ASP A 24 6.82 -3.83 -9.25
N ALA A 25 6.87 -5.16 -9.33
CA ALA A 25 8.10 -5.89 -9.64
C ALA A 25 8.63 -5.56 -11.04
N LEU A 26 7.73 -5.45 -12.04
CA LEU A 26 8.10 -5.00 -13.37
C LEU A 26 8.63 -3.57 -13.35
N LEU A 27 7.94 -2.66 -12.69
CA LEU A 27 8.36 -1.26 -12.54
C LEU A 27 9.74 -1.16 -11.90
N ASP A 28 9.99 -1.88 -10.80
CA ASP A 28 11.28 -1.88 -10.11
C ASP A 28 12.41 -2.38 -11.01
N ASN A 29 12.17 -3.43 -11.78
CA ASN A 29 13.17 -3.95 -12.72
C ASN A 29 13.46 -2.94 -13.83
N PHE A 30 12.46 -2.27 -14.41
CA PHE A 30 12.70 -1.21 -15.39
C PHE A 30 13.54 -0.08 -14.79
N LEU A 31 13.16 0.45 -13.61
CA LEU A 31 13.89 1.55 -12.95
C LEU A 31 15.29 1.15 -12.47
N ALA A 32 15.52 -0.12 -12.19
CA ALA A 32 16.84 -0.60 -11.78
C ALA A 32 17.88 -0.47 -12.90
N PHE A 33 17.49 -0.75 -14.15
CA PHE A 33 18.38 -0.71 -15.30
C PHE A 33 18.28 0.61 -16.09
N ASP A 34 17.12 1.28 -16.05
CA ASP A 34 16.88 2.60 -16.67
C ASP A 34 16.00 3.47 -15.78
N PRO A 35 16.57 4.36 -14.95
CA PRO A 35 15.80 5.22 -14.06
C PRO A 35 14.85 6.21 -14.78
N GLU A 36 15.07 6.47 -16.06
CA GLU A 36 14.21 7.35 -16.86
C GLU A 36 13.02 6.60 -17.50
N SER A 37 12.88 5.30 -17.24
CA SER A 37 11.78 4.49 -17.76
C SER A 37 10.42 5.11 -17.44
N LYS A 38 9.55 5.11 -18.45
CA LYS A 38 8.13 5.43 -18.31
C LYS A 38 7.36 4.11 -18.34
N VAL A 39 6.63 3.82 -17.30
CA VAL A 39 5.96 2.54 -17.09
C VAL A 39 4.53 2.76 -16.65
N ALA A 40 3.61 2.12 -17.34
CA ALA A 40 2.23 1.97 -16.94
C ALA A 40 1.85 0.51 -17.21
N CYS A 41 2.12 -0.37 -16.25
CA CYS A 41 1.87 -1.81 -16.36
C CYS A 41 0.74 -2.23 -15.46
N GLU A 42 -0.24 -2.91 -16.01
CA GLU A 42 -1.34 -3.52 -15.30
C GLU A 42 -1.30 -5.04 -15.46
N THR A 43 -1.71 -5.74 -14.42
CA THR A 43 -1.72 -7.21 -14.37
C THR A 43 -3.11 -7.71 -14.07
N LEU A 44 -3.54 -8.74 -14.81
CA LEU A 44 -4.69 -9.57 -14.47
C LEU A 44 -4.19 -10.97 -14.10
N VAL A 45 -4.66 -11.50 -12.99
CA VAL A 45 -4.41 -12.89 -12.57
C VAL A 45 -5.74 -13.63 -12.41
N THR A 46 -5.78 -14.87 -12.88
CA THR A 46 -6.94 -15.77 -12.74
C THR A 46 -6.45 -17.21 -12.73
N THR A 47 -7.34 -18.21 -12.70
CA THR A 47 -6.96 -19.62 -12.69
C THR A 47 -5.93 -19.95 -13.76
N GLY A 48 -4.73 -20.31 -13.33
CA GLY A 48 -3.63 -20.75 -14.21
C GLY A 48 -3.11 -19.70 -15.21
N GLN A 49 -3.49 -18.43 -15.10
CA GLN A 49 -3.14 -17.40 -16.09
C GLN A 49 -2.72 -16.07 -15.45
N VAL A 50 -1.76 -15.43 -16.09
CA VAL A 50 -1.33 -14.03 -15.85
C VAL A 50 -1.33 -13.29 -17.18
N ILE A 51 -1.97 -12.14 -17.23
CA ILE A 51 -1.94 -11.23 -18.38
C ILE A 51 -1.30 -9.92 -17.93
N LEU A 52 -0.19 -9.56 -18.58
CA LEU A 52 0.52 -8.30 -18.40
C LEU A 52 0.14 -7.37 -19.57
N ALA A 53 -0.37 -6.20 -19.26
CA ALA A 53 -0.81 -5.23 -20.26
C ALA A 53 -0.31 -3.82 -19.91
N GLY A 54 -0.26 -2.93 -20.89
CA GLY A 54 0.10 -1.53 -20.68
C GLY A 54 1.22 -1.03 -21.58
N GLU A 55 1.79 0.10 -21.23
CA GLU A 55 2.77 0.81 -22.04
C GLU A 55 4.08 1.03 -21.31
N VAL A 56 5.19 0.80 -22.02
CA VAL A 56 6.55 1.02 -21.50
C VAL A 56 7.38 1.77 -22.52
N LYS A 57 8.10 2.81 -22.06
CA LYS A 57 9.21 3.43 -22.78
C LYS A 57 10.46 3.31 -21.91
N SER A 58 11.42 2.52 -22.34
CA SER A 58 12.65 2.26 -21.61
C SER A 58 13.81 1.99 -22.56
N ALA A 59 15.01 2.31 -22.13
CA ALA A 59 16.24 1.92 -22.84
C ALA A 59 16.65 0.46 -22.55
N THR A 60 15.94 -0.23 -21.66
CA THR A 60 16.24 -1.63 -21.29
C THR A 60 15.18 -2.61 -21.79
N TYR A 61 15.59 -3.84 -22.06
CA TYR A 61 14.70 -4.97 -22.32
C TYR A 61 14.73 -5.95 -21.14
N LEU A 62 13.56 -6.44 -20.74
CA LEU A 62 13.38 -7.35 -19.60
C LEU A 62 12.63 -8.62 -20.00
N ASP A 63 12.94 -9.73 -19.35
CA ASP A 63 12.10 -10.92 -19.37
C ASP A 63 10.96 -10.78 -18.35
N VAL A 64 9.88 -10.12 -18.80
CA VAL A 64 8.71 -9.81 -17.96
C VAL A 64 8.00 -11.08 -17.47
N GLN A 65 8.11 -12.19 -18.22
CA GLN A 65 7.50 -13.46 -17.82
C GLN A 65 8.24 -14.07 -16.62
N SER A 66 9.56 -14.08 -16.64
CA SER A 66 10.37 -14.57 -15.51
C SER A 66 10.15 -13.74 -14.27
N ILE A 67 10.10 -12.41 -14.37
CA ILE A 67 9.83 -11.51 -13.24
C ILE A 67 8.45 -11.81 -12.61
N ALA A 68 7.42 -12.01 -13.43
CA ALA A 68 6.10 -12.36 -12.93
C ALA A 68 6.09 -13.69 -12.18
N ARG A 69 6.76 -14.72 -12.73
CA ARG A 69 6.89 -16.05 -12.11
C ARG A 69 7.63 -16.01 -10.78
N GLU A 70 8.75 -15.31 -10.72
CA GLU A 70 9.52 -15.14 -9.50
C GLU A 70 8.70 -14.45 -8.41
N THR A 71 7.94 -13.42 -8.76
CA THR A 71 7.02 -12.72 -7.84
C THR A 71 5.96 -13.66 -7.29
N ILE A 72 5.30 -14.45 -8.14
CA ILE A 72 4.29 -15.43 -7.74
C ILE A 72 4.87 -16.48 -6.77
N ASN A 73 6.08 -16.99 -7.08
CA ASN A 73 6.76 -17.97 -6.25
C ASN A 73 7.17 -17.37 -4.88
N ALA A 74 7.65 -16.11 -4.85
CA ALA A 74 8.01 -15.41 -3.62
C ALA A 74 6.81 -15.17 -2.70
N ILE A 75 5.62 -14.94 -3.26
CA ILE A 75 4.36 -14.85 -2.51
C ILE A 75 3.99 -16.19 -1.86
N GLY A 76 4.34 -17.31 -2.50
CA GLY A 76 4.10 -18.65 -1.98
C GLY A 76 3.14 -19.50 -2.82
N TYR A 77 2.79 -19.08 -4.03
CA TYR A 77 2.04 -19.88 -4.98
C TYR A 77 2.99 -20.80 -5.77
N THR A 78 3.43 -21.88 -5.11
CA THR A 78 4.44 -22.81 -5.60
C THR A 78 3.91 -24.23 -5.84
N LYS A 79 2.62 -24.49 -5.51
CA LYS A 79 2.02 -25.82 -5.59
C LYS A 79 0.96 -25.88 -6.69
N GLY A 80 0.99 -26.94 -7.52
CA GLY A 80 0.01 -27.15 -8.60
C GLY A 80 -1.42 -27.31 -8.11
N GLU A 81 -1.64 -27.79 -6.88
CA GLU A 81 -2.96 -27.94 -6.27
C GLU A 81 -3.67 -26.61 -6.04
N TYR A 82 -2.95 -25.48 -6.01
CA TYR A 82 -3.53 -24.14 -5.92
C TYR A 82 -4.15 -23.68 -7.25
N GLN A 83 -4.02 -24.46 -8.33
CA GLN A 83 -4.46 -24.13 -9.69
C GLN A 83 -3.93 -22.78 -10.20
N PHE A 84 -2.89 -22.29 -9.54
CA PHE A 84 -2.13 -21.10 -9.86
C PHE A 84 -0.74 -21.23 -9.19
N SER A 85 0.32 -21.30 -9.99
CA SER A 85 1.68 -21.32 -9.44
C SER A 85 2.65 -20.68 -10.42
N GLY A 86 3.75 -20.11 -9.91
CA GLY A 86 4.74 -19.42 -10.72
C GLY A 86 5.34 -20.30 -11.81
N ASP A 87 5.51 -21.59 -11.53
CA ASP A 87 6.16 -22.54 -12.48
C ASP A 87 5.21 -23.04 -13.57
N SER A 88 3.88 -23.06 -13.34
CA SER A 88 2.92 -23.70 -14.23
C SER A 88 1.88 -22.79 -14.87
N CYS A 89 1.64 -21.57 -14.35
CA CYS A 89 0.70 -20.64 -14.95
C CYS A 89 1.16 -20.15 -16.33
N GLY A 90 0.20 -19.89 -17.24
CA GLY A 90 0.49 -19.18 -18.49
C GLY A 90 0.76 -17.71 -18.17
N VAL A 91 1.77 -17.11 -18.79
CA VAL A 91 2.05 -15.68 -18.69
C VAL A 91 2.03 -15.08 -20.09
N ILE A 92 1.06 -14.20 -20.34
CA ILE A 92 0.86 -13.51 -21.62
C ILE A 92 1.25 -12.05 -21.45
N SER A 93 2.15 -11.56 -22.28
CA SER A 93 2.51 -10.14 -22.32
C SER A 93 1.86 -9.45 -23.51
N LEU A 94 1.07 -8.42 -23.21
CA LEU A 94 0.46 -7.49 -24.14
C LEU A 94 1.01 -6.06 -23.92
N ILE A 95 2.21 -5.96 -23.34
CA ILE A 95 2.91 -4.69 -23.14
C ILE A 95 3.41 -4.19 -24.48
N HIS A 96 3.16 -2.92 -24.78
CA HIS A 96 3.60 -2.26 -25.99
C HIS A 96 4.32 -0.93 -25.70
N GLU A 97 4.85 -0.27 -26.73
CA GLU A 97 5.56 0.99 -26.60
C GLU A 97 4.57 2.14 -26.31
N GLN A 98 4.98 3.06 -25.42
CA GLN A 98 4.17 4.22 -25.05
C GLN A 98 3.95 5.17 -26.24
N SER A 99 2.73 5.70 -26.38
CA SER A 99 2.37 6.70 -27.40
C SER A 99 3.23 7.96 -27.30
N GLN A 100 3.73 8.44 -28.45
CA GLN A 100 4.53 9.66 -28.53
C GLN A 100 3.72 10.93 -28.18
N ASP A 101 2.41 10.92 -28.33
CA ASP A 101 1.56 12.09 -28.07
C ASP A 101 1.45 12.40 -26.56
N ILE A 102 1.43 11.37 -25.71
CA ILE A 102 1.39 11.53 -24.26
C ILE A 102 2.71 12.15 -23.75
N ASN A 103 3.84 11.78 -24.35
CA ASN A 103 5.16 12.27 -23.95
C ASN A 103 5.34 13.79 -24.15
N ARG A 104 4.67 14.41 -25.12
CA ARG A 104 4.85 15.85 -25.42
C ARG A 104 4.44 16.78 -24.27
N GLY A 105 3.51 16.37 -23.42
CA GLY A 105 3.06 17.15 -22.27
C GLY A 105 3.93 16.97 -21.00
N VAL A 106 4.65 15.86 -20.93
CA VAL A 106 5.43 15.43 -19.74
C VAL A 106 6.92 15.69 -19.93
N ASP A 107 7.51 15.27 -21.05
CA ASP A 107 8.93 15.44 -21.33
C ASP A 107 9.21 16.86 -21.88
N ARG A 108 9.94 17.67 -21.13
CA ARG A 108 10.39 19.00 -21.53
C ARG A 108 11.92 19.07 -21.47
N GLU A 109 12.52 20.00 -22.24
CA GLU A 109 13.98 20.21 -22.25
C GLU A 109 14.50 20.56 -20.85
N GLU A 110 13.76 21.38 -20.09
CA GLU A 110 14.03 21.68 -18.70
C GLU A 110 13.23 20.72 -17.81
N LYS A 111 13.91 19.86 -17.06
CA LYS A 111 13.27 18.84 -16.20
C LYS A 111 12.37 19.48 -15.11
N GLU A 112 12.74 20.65 -14.60
CA GLU A 112 11.95 21.43 -13.63
C GLU A 112 10.60 21.90 -14.20
N ALA A 113 10.46 21.96 -15.53
CA ALA A 113 9.25 22.31 -16.23
C ALA A 113 8.39 21.09 -16.59
N GLN A 114 8.70 19.89 -16.06
CA GLN A 114 7.89 18.68 -16.24
C GLN A 114 6.46 18.94 -15.77
N GLY A 115 5.49 18.78 -16.69
CA GLY A 115 4.08 18.86 -16.39
C GLY A 115 3.54 17.58 -15.78
N ALA A 116 2.36 17.66 -15.17
CA ALA A 116 1.65 16.49 -14.68
C ALA A 116 1.31 15.54 -15.85
N GLY A 117 1.55 14.23 -15.64
CA GLY A 117 1.32 13.21 -16.66
C GLY A 117 -0.17 12.94 -16.94
N ASP A 118 -1.04 13.40 -16.05
CA ASP A 118 -2.49 13.30 -16.17
C ASP A 118 -3.17 14.40 -15.37
N GLN A 119 -4.46 14.59 -15.59
CA GLN A 119 -5.33 15.32 -14.68
C GLN A 119 -5.73 14.41 -13.52
N GLY A 120 -6.05 14.98 -12.34
CA GLY A 120 -6.58 14.18 -11.24
C GLY A 120 -6.61 14.91 -9.92
N ILE A 121 -7.20 14.25 -8.93
CA ILE A 121 -7.20 14.64 -7.53
C ILE A 121 -6.52 13.54 -6.70
N MET A 122 -5.65 13.92 -5.80
CA MET A 122 -4.91 13.00 -4.93
C MET A 122 -5.06 13.44 -3.48
N PHE A 123 -5.07 12.47 -2.57
CA PHE A 123 -5.28 12.72 -1.16
C PHE A 123 -4.12 12.18 -0.32
N GLY A 124 -3.78 12.94 0.72
CA GLY A 124 -2.94 12.52 1.82
C GLY A 124 -3.70 12.67 3.13
N TYR A 125 -3.61 11.67 3.99
CA TYR A 125 -4.28 11.70 5.29
C TYR A 125 -3.30 11.29 6.39
N ALA A 126 -3.45 11.88 7.56
CA ALA A 126 -2.74 11.48 8.77
C ALA A 126 -3.59 11.75 10.00
N THR A 127 -3.44 10.93 11.03
CA THR A 127 -4.11 11.03 12.32
C THR A 127 -3.14 10.67 13.44
N ALA A 128 -3.31 11.26 14.61
CA ALA A 128 -2.50 10.97 15.79
C ALA A 128 -2.90 9.67 16.52
N GLU A 129 -3.76 8.82 15.92
CA GLU A 129 -4.24 7.57 16.54
C GLU A 129 -3.13 6.52 16.73
N THR A 130 -2.09 6.54 15.91
CA THR A 130 -0.99 5.56 15.95
C THR A 130 0.37 6.25 15.79
N GLU A 131 1.45 5.59 16.19
CA GLU A 131 2.82 6.06 15.98
C GLU A 131 3.17 6.22 14.49
N SER A 132 2.50 5.47 13.61
CA SER A 132 2.65 5.58 12.16
C SER A 132 1.84 6.74 11.57
N TYR A 133 1.01 7.41 12.37
CA TYR A 133 0.05 8.44 11.93
C TYR A 133 -0.98 7.91 10.92
N SER A 134 -1.38 6.65 11.08
CA SER A 134 -2.37 5.97 10.25
C SER A 134 -3.61 5.60 11.07
N PRO A 135 -4.80 5.40 10.44
CA PRO A 135 -6.00 4.96 11.14
C PRO A 135 -5.77 3.61 11.84
N LEU A 136 -6.13 3.53 13.13
CA LEU A 136 -5.84 2.36 13.97
C LEU A 136 -6.52 1.08 13.46
N ALA A 137 -7.77 1.16 12.99
CA ALA A 137 -8.48 -0.01 12.47
C ALA A 137 -7.79 -0.63 11.24
N LEU A 138 -7.24 0.22 10.34
CA LEU A 138 -6.47 -0.23 9.19
C LEU A 138 -5.11 -0.79 9.60
N ASP A 139 -4.39 -0.08 10.47
CA ASP A 139 -3.07 -0.49 10.95
C ASP A 139 -3.13 -1.88 11.62
N LEU A 140 -4.15 -2.13 12.46
CA LEU A 140 -4.36 -3.45 13.05
C LEU A 140 -4.72 -4.51 12.01
N SER A 141 -5.56 -4.16 11.02
CA SER A 141 -5.90 -5.09 9.93
C SER A 141 -4.66 -5.50 9.13
N HIS A 142 -3.75 -4.56 8.81
CA HIS A 142 -2.47 -4.88 8.18
C HIS A 142 -1.58 -5.76 9.06
N LYS A 143 -1.42 -5.42 10.34
CA LYS A 143 -0.57 -6.16 11.28
C LYS A 143 -1.02 -7.60 11.48
N ILE A 144 -2.33 -7.87 11.49
CA ILE A 144 -2.88 -9.23 11.54
C ILE A 144 -2.40 -10.04 10.33
N LEU A 145 -2.42 -9.47 9.13
CA LEU A 145 -2.03 -10.19 7.91
C LEU A 145 -0.52 -10.28 7.70
N ILE A 146 0.25 -9.31 8.18
CA ILE A 146 1.71 -9.39 8.22
C ILE A 146 2.13 -10.57 9.11
N GLU A 147 1.53 -10.70 10.29
CA GLU A 147 1.83 -11.79 11.21
C GLU A 147 1.31 -13.14 10.70
N HIS A 148 0.15 -13.17 10.03
CA HIS A 148 -0.35 -14.35 9.32
C HIS A 148 0.65 -14.84 8.27
N ALA A 149 1.19 -13.93 7.45
CA ALA A 149 2.20 -14.28 6.44
C ALA A 149 3.52 -14.78 7.08
N ALA A 150 3.92 -14.20 8.23
CA ALA A 150 5.07 -14.66 8.99
C ALA A 150 4.86 -16.09 9.50
N LEU A 151 3.73 -16.38 10.14
CA LEU A 151 3.36 -17.73 10.61
C LEU A 151 3.35 -18.75 9.46
N ARG A 152 2.79 -18.38 8.32
CA ARG A 152 2.76 -19.23 7.12
C ARG A 152 4.17 -19.57 6.63
N ARG A 153 5.08 -18.57 6.57
CA ARG A 153 6.47 -18.78 6.15
C ARG A 153 7.30 -19.56 7.14
N GLU A 154 7.08 -19.35 8.44
CA GLU A 154 7.71 -20.13 9.51
C GLU A 154 7.31 -21.60 9.47
N ASN A 155 6.05 -21.89 9.10
CA ASN A 155 5.48 -23.23 8.96
C ASN A 155 5.77 -24.13 10.21
N LYS A 156 5.56 -23.58 11.42
CA LYS A 156 5.86 -24.27 12.70
C LYS A 156 4.63 -24.41 13.59
N GLU A 157 4.08 -23.28 14.03
CA GLU A 157 2.94 -23.29 14.97
C GLU A 157 1.62 -23.56 14.23
N ILE A 158 1.44 -22.96 13.05
CA ILE A 158 0.29 -23.17 12.16
C ILE A 158 0.86 -23.59 10.80
N THR A 159 0.67 -24.85 10.42
CA THR A 159 1.34 -25.46 9.24
C THR A 159 0.45 -25.56 8.00
N TYR A 160 -0.84 -25.25 8.14
CA TYR A 160 -1.86 -25.41 7.10
C TYR A 160 -2.24 -24.09 6.39
N LEU A 161 -1.61 -22.95 6.73
CA LEU A 161 -1.93 -21.67 6.13
C LEU A 161 -1.50 -21.59 4.67
N ARG A 162 -2.40 -21.07 3.81
CA ARG A 162 -2.14 -20.74 2.42
C ARG A 162 -2.01 -19.22 2.22
N PRO A 163 -1.57 -18.74 1.03
CA PRO A 163 -1.21 -17.33 0.86
C PRO A 163 -2.36 -16.34 0.96
N ASP A 164 -3.59 -16.72 0.55
CA ASP A 164 -4.74 -15.80 0.51
C ASP A 164 -5.39 -15.66 1.89
N ALA A 165 -5.58 -14.43 2.31
CA ALA A 165 -6.27 -14.11 3.55
C ALA A 165 -6.82 -12.67 3.55
N LYS A 166 -7.83 -12.43 4.39
CA LYS A 166 -8.42 -11.11 4.63
C LYS A 166 -8.58 -10.90 6.13
N SER A 167 -8.46 -9.66 6.57
CA SER A 167 -8.75 -9.24 7.93
C SER A 167 -9.63 -7.99 7.94
N GLN A 168 -10.43 -7.86 8.98
CA GLN A 168 -11.25 -6.67 9.23
C GLN A 168 -11.27 -6.41 10.73
N VAL A 169 -11.11 -5.15 11.13
CA VAL A 169 -11.13 -4.74 12.54
C VAL A 169 -12.14 -3.63 12.72
N THR A 170 -13.04 -3.81 13.69
CA THR A 170 -14.01 -2.80 14.13
C THR A 170 -13.60 -2.27 15.49
N ILE A 171 -13.49 -0.96 15.61
CA ILE A 171 -13.13 -0.24 16.84
C ILE A 171 -14.26 0.66 17.26
N GLU A 172 -14.57 0.68 18.55
CA GLU A 172 -15.46 1.64 19.17
C GLU A 172 -14.66 2.89 19.56
N TYR A 173 -15.16 4.07 19.16
CA TYR A 173 -14.60 5.38 19.44
C TYR A 173 -15.56 6.21 20.29
N ASP A 174 -15.02 7.10 21.11
CA ASP A 174 -15.81 8.14 21.76
C ASP A 174 -16.13 9.32 20.80
N GLU A 175 -16.85 10.31 21.29
CA GLU A 175 -17.23 11.51 20.53
C GLU A 175 -16.05 12.42 20.15
N ASN A 176 -14.87 12.20 20.73
CA ASN A 176 -13.63 12.92 20.45
C ASN A 176 -12.68 12.10 19.55
N ASN A 177 -13.17 11.06 18.87
CA ASN A 177 -12.41 10.14 18.02
C ASN A 177 -11.32 9.35 18.76
N LYS A 178 -11.43 9.18 20.09
CA LYS A 178 -10.50 8.36 20.88
C LYS A 178 -10.97 6.91 20.87
N PRO A 179 -10.08 5.93 20.51
CA PRO A 179 -10.44 4.53 20.54
C PRO A 179 -10.68 4.06 21.98
N LEU A 180 -11.77 3.33 22.20
CA LEU A 180 -12.21 2.82 23.50
C LEU A 180 -11.92 1.33 23.65
N ARG A 181 -12.23 0.53 22.62
CA ARG A 181 -12.00 -0.93 22.59
C ARG A 181 -12.05 -1.46 21.16
N ILE A 182 -11.45 -2.61 20.95
CA ILE A 182 -11.68 -3.41 19.76
C ILE A 182 -12.96 -4.21 20.00
N ASP A 183 -13.92 -4.04 19.11
CA ASP A 183 -15.24 -4.70 19.19
C ASP A 183 -15.23 -6.03 18.43
N THR A 184 -14.80 -6.02 17.18
CA THR A 184 -14.86 -7.19 16.30
C THR A 184 -13.57 -7.36 15.51
N ILE A 185 -13.11 -8.60 15.39
CA ILE A 185 -12.02 -9.00 14.50
C ILE A 185 -12.53 -10.12 13.59
N VAL A 186 -12.44 -9.91 12.28
CA VAL A 186 -12.73 -10.92 11.25
C VAL A 186 -11.42 -11.35 10.62
N VAL A 187 -11.19 -12.66 10.52
CA VAL A 187 -10.07 -13.25 9.78
C VAL A 187 -10.61 -14.34 8.86
N SER A 188 -10.42 -14.16 7.56
CA SER A 188 -10.66 -15.22 6.56
C SER A 188 -9.31 -15.66 6.01
N THR A 189 -8.96 -16.91 6.21
CA THR A 189 -7.67 -17.47 5.78
C THR A 189 -7.84 -18.70 4.92
N GLN A 190 -7.21 -18.71 3.77
CA GLN A 190 -7.05 -19.92 2.95
C GLN A 190 -6.17 -20.93 3.69
N HIS A 191 -6.56 -22.20 3.62
CA HIS A 191 -5.90 -23.29 4.37
C HIS A 191 -5.88 -24.59 3.58
N ASP A 192 -4.99 -25.51 3.96
CA ASP A 192 -5.02 -26.87 3.48
C ASP A 192 -6.28 -27.61 3.97
N ASP A 193 -6.73 -28.60 3.22
CA ASP A 193 -7.80 -29.51 3.65
C ASP A 193 -7.17 -30.61 4.52
N PHE A 194 -6.90 -30.28 5.80
CA PHE A 194 -6.05 -31.09 6.65
C PHE A 194 -6.80 -32.04 7.58
N ASP A 195 -8.15 -31.96 7.62
CA ASP A 195 -8.98 -32.86 8.43
C ASP A 195 -10.24 -33.24 7.65
N ALA A 196 -10.61 -34.52 7.70
CA ALA A 196 -11.83 -35.01 7.07
C ALA A 196 -13.11 -34.54 7.80
N ASP A 197 -13.01 -34.19 9.09
CA ASP A 197 -14.07 -33.55 9.86
C ASP A 197 -13.95 -32.02 9.69
N GLU A 198 -14.83 -31.46 8.84
CA GLU A 198 -14.84 -30.03 8.56
C GLU A 198 -15.11 -29.19 9.81
N VAL A 199 -15.95 -29.63 10.73
CA VAL A 199 -16.27 -28.90 11.96
C VAL A 199 -15.04 -28.83 12.86
N ALA A 200 -14.38 -29.97 13.11
CA ALA A 200 -13.15 -30.02 13.90
C ALA A 200 -12.03 -29.17 13.27
N MET A 201 -11.90 -29.19 11.95
CA MET A 201 -10.94 -28.38 11.22
C MET A 201 -11.19 -26.88 11.43
N LEU A 202 -12.42 -26.41 11.27
CA LEU A 202 -12.78 -25.00 11.46
C LEU A 202 -12.64 -24.53 12.91
N GLU A 203 -13.01 -25.38 13.87
CA GLU A 203 -12.78 -25.09 15.30
C GLU A 203 -11.28 -24.94 15.60
N LYS A 204 -10.44 -25.81 15.05
CA LYS A 204 -8.98 -25.69 15.19
C LYS A 204 -8.45 -24.39 14.56
N ILE A 205 -8.87 -24.05 13.35
CA ILE A 205 -8.46 -22.78 12.69
C ILE A 205 -8.84 -21.58 13.56
N LYS A 206 -10.07 -21.57 14.07
CA LYS A 206 -10.55 -20.51 14.97
C LYS A 206 -9.74 -20.44 16.25
N ALA A 207 -9.46 -21.57 16.88
CA ALA A 207 -8.66 -21.65 18.09
C ALA A 207 -7.23 -21.14 17.86
N ASP A 208 -6.57 -21.54 16.77
CA ASP A 208 -5.21 -21.13 16.44
C ASP A 208 -5.13 -19.63 16.12
N VAL A 209 -6.10 -19.08 15.41
CA VAL A 209 -6.18 -17.62 15.17
C VAL A 209 -6.26 -16.87 16.49
N ILE A 210 -7.15 -17.28 17.42
CA ILE A 210 -7.37 -16.57 18.69
C ILE A 210 -6.20 -16.76 19.65
N SER A 211 -5.61 -17.98 19.72
CA SER A 211 -4.59 -18.32 20.73
C SER A 211 -3.15 -18.15 20.26
N ILE A 212 -2.88 -18.04 18.94
CA ILE A 212 -1.55 -17.91 18.37
C ILE A 212 -1.41 -16.60 17.60
N LEU A 213 -2.21 -16.38 16.53
CA LEU A 213 -2.07 -15.22 15.66
C LEU A 213 -2.32 -13.90 16.41
N ILE A 214 -3.46 -13.76 17.09
CA ILE A 214 -3.82 -12.51 17.76
C ILE A 214 -2.86 -12.16 18.91
N PRO A 215 -2.42 -13.08 19.78
CA PRO A 215 -1.41 -12.79 20.79
C PRO A 215 -0.05 -12.36 20.22
N ARG A 216 0.38 -12.93 19.08
CA ARG A 216 1.61 -12.50 18.41
C ARG A 216 1.48 -11.06 17.87
N VAL A 217 0.33 -10.70 17.29
CA VAL A 217 0.05 -9.32 16.90
C VAL A 217 0.08 -8.39 18.12
N LYS A 218 -0.69 -8.72 19.17
CA LYS A 218 -0.82 -7.90 20.38
C LYS A 218 0.53 -7.62 21.03
N LYS A 219 1.41 -8.62 21.12
CA LYS A 219 2.74 -8.51 21.75
C LYS A 219 3.62 -7.42 21.09
N ASN A 220 3.43 -7.15 19.80
CA ASN A 220 4.23 -6.21 19.02
C ASN A 220 3.62 -4.79 18.97
N LEU A 221 2.55 -4.53 19.72
CA LEU A 221 1.87 -3.24 19.75
C LEU A 221 2.30 -2.39 20.98
N PRO A 222 2.19 -1.06 20.91
CA PRO A 222 2.29 -0.20 22.09
C PRO A 222 1.29 -0.59 23.19
N GLN A 223 1.64 -0.38 24.45
CA GLN A 223 0.82 -0.82 25.60
C GLN A 223 -0.60 -0.22 25.59
N GLU A 224 -0.75 1.02 25.15
CA GLU A 224 -2.04 1.68 25.03
C GLU A 224 -2.97 0.97 24.04
N ILE A 225 -2.43 0.50 22.90
CA ILE A 225 -3.19 -0.29 21.92
C ILE A 225 -3.46 -1.71 22.44
N GLN A 226 -2.49 -2.32 23.15
CA GLN A 226 -2.72 -3.63 23.80
C GLN A 226 -3.89 -3.61 24.77
N ASN A 227 -4.11 -2.49 25.46
CA ASN A 227 -5.20 -2.32 26.43
C ASN A 227 -6.60 -2.29 25.78
N LEU A 228 -6.68 -2.04 24.45
CA LEU A 228 -7.94 -2.09 23.70
C LEU A 228 -8.41 -3.54 23.41
N PHE A 229 -7.55 -4.54 23.61
CA PHE A 229 -7.89 -5.95 23.46
C PHE A 229 -8.53 -6.47 24.74
N GLY A 230 -9.86 -6.26 24.86
CA GLY A 230 -10.69 -6.77 25.95
C GLY A 230 -11.00 -8.27 25.84
N GLU A 231 -11.74 -8.80 26.81
CA GLU A 231 -12.22 -10.19 26.80
C GLU A 231 -13.47 -10.38 25.96
N ASP A 232 -14.14 -9.28 25.60
CA ASP A 232 -15.45 -9.23 24.93
C ASP A 232 -15.34 -9.05 23.41
N ILE A 233 -14.15 -9.25 22.83
CA ILE A 233 -13.96 -9.16 21.37
C ILE A 233 -14.74 -10.27 20.67
N THR A 234 -15.55 -9.89 19.68
CA THR A 234 -16.21 -10.84 18.78
C THR A 234 -15.26 -11.29 17.69
N TYR A 235 -14.97 -12.59 17.62
CA TYR A 235 -14.12 -13.18 16.58
C TYR A 235 -14.94 -13.92 15.53
N HIS A 236 -14.82 -13.52 14.27
CA HIS A 236 -15.32 -14.26 13.10
C HIS A 236 -14.13 -14.81 12.33
N VAL A 237 -13.92 -16.13 12.39
CA VAL A 237 -12.85 -16.81 11.67
C VAL A 237 -13.47 -17.78 10.67
N ASN A 238 -13.17 -17.61 9.37
CA ASN A 238 -13.75 -18.36 8.26
C ASN A 238 -15.28 -18.56 8.41
N PRO A 239 -16.07 -17.50 8.59
CA PRO A 239 -17.49 -17.61 8.96
C PRO A 239 -18.36 -18.30 7.90
N THR A 240 -17.88 -18.42 6.67
CA THR A 240 -18.56 -19.13 5.58
C THR A 240 -18.19 -20.61 5.48
N GLY A 241 -17.32 -21.10 6.40
CA GLY A 241 -16.82 -22.47 6.37
C GLY A 241 -15.44 -22.59 5.71
N LYS A 242 -15.22 -23.72 5.06
CA LYS A 242 -13.99 -24.12 4.39
C LYS A 242 -13.50 -23.10 3.36
N PHE A 243 -12.20 -22.74 3.44
CA PHE A 243 -11.57 -21.83 2.48
C PHE A 243 -10.29 -22.46 1.90
N VAL A 244 -10.43 -23.55 1.19
CA VAL A 244 -9.35 -24.29 0.51
C VAL A 244 -9.12 -23.73 -0.90
N ILE A 245 -10.19 -23.39 -1.62
CA ILE A 245 -10.12 -22.73 -2.93
C ILE A 245 -10.01 -21.22 -2.68
N GLY A 246 -8.88 -20.65 -3.05
CA GLY A 246 -8.58 -19.21 -2.87
C GLY A 246 -7.50 -18.76 -3.85
N GLY A 247 -7.01 -17.54 -3.65
CA GLY A 247 -6.11 -16.92 -4.59
C GLY A 247 -6.71 -16.75 -5.97
N PRO A 248 -5.92 -16.64 -7.06
CA PRO A 248 -6.42 -16.45 -8.42
C PRO A 248 -7.33 -17.57 -8.95
N HIS A 249 -7.32 -18.75 -8.31
CA HIS A 249 -8.27 -19.81 -8.64
C HIS A 249 -9.66 -19.55 -8.05
N GLY A 250 -9.73 -18.89 -6.90
CA GLY A 250 -11.01 -18.54 -6.26
C GLY A 250 -11.65 -17.29 -6.84
N ASP A 251 -10.84 -16.27 -7.16
CA ASP A 251 -11.30 -14.98 -7.67
C ASP A 251 -10.23 -14.35 -8.57
N THR A 252 -10.68 -13.59 -9.58
CA THR A 252 -9.78 -12.86 -10.49
C THR A 252 -9.23 -11.62 -9.83
N GLY A 253 -7.91 -11.40 -9.93
CA GLY A 253 -7.22 -10.21 -9.45
C GLY A 253 -6.83 -9.25 -10.56
N LEU A 254 -6.85 -7.96 -10.25
CA LEU A 254 -6.44 -6.87 -11.13
C LEU A 254 -5.64 -5.82 -10.35
N THR A 255 -4.64 -5.24 -11.01
CA THR A 255 -3.90 -4.09 -10.48
C THR A 255 -4.85 -2.94 -10.13
N GLY A 256 -4.67 -2.35 -8.94
CA GLY A 256 -5.39 -1.15 -8.52
C GLY A 256 -6.82 -1.37 -8.03
N ARG A 257 -7.21 -2.60 -7.65
CA ARG A 257 -8.54 -2.89 -7.08
C ARG A 257 -8.59 -2.89 -5.55
N LYS A 258 -7.49 -2.60 -4.87
CA LYS A 258 -7.40 -2.52 -3.39
C LYS A 258 -6.92 -1.15 -2.91
N ILE A 259 -7.26 -0.09 -3.65
CA ILE A 259 -6.77 1.27 -3.42
C ILE A 259 -7.13 1.84 -2.04
N ILE A 260 -8.23 1.43 -1.44
CA ILE A 260 -8.62 1.85 -0.09
C ILE A 260 -7.76 1.14 0.97
N VAL A 261 -7.46 -0.16 0.77
CA VAL A 261 -6.51 -0.92 1.60
C VAL A 261 -5.09 -0.35 1.48
N ASP A 262 -4.71 0.10 0.28
CA ASP A 262 -3.39 0.68 0.00
C ASP A 262 -3.17 2.03 0.69
N THR A 263 -4.24 2.72 1.10
CA THR A 263 -4.19 4.09 1.60
C THR A 263 -4.66 4.22 3.06
N TYR A 264 -5.93 4.53 3.31
CA TYR A 264 -6.40 4.96 4.63
C TYR A 264 -7.59 4.17 5.16
N GLY A 265 -7.98 3.05 4.50
CA GLY A 265 -9.04 2.16 4.99
C GLY A 265 -10.42 2.80 5.11
N GLY A 266 -10.69 3.84 4.33
CA GLY A 266 -11.95 4.57 4.33
C GLY A 266 -12.01 5.78 5.27
N LYS A 267 -10.98 6.03 6.09
CA LYS A 267 -10.92 7.20 6.99
C LYS A 267 -10.56 8.48 6.21
N GLY A 268 -9.63 8.40 5.28
CA GLY A 268 -9.26 9.49 4.37
C GLY A 268 -9.87 9.31 2.98
N GLY A 269 -9.98 10.41 2.22
CA GLY A 269 -10.41 10.40 0.83
C GLY A 269 -9.43 9.66 -0.09
N HIS A 270 -9.91 9.28 -1.29
CA HIS A 270 -9.09 8.72 -2.37
C HIS A 270 -9.50 9.31 -3.72
N GLY A 271 -8.51 9.61 -4.57
CA GLY A 271 -8.74 10.20 -5.90
C GLY A 271 -9.20 9.23 -6.98
N GLY A 272 -9.12 7.91 -6.71
CA GLY A 272 -9.53 6.84 -7.62
C GLY A 272 -8.40 6.23 -8.45
N GLY A 273 -7.22 6.89 -8.54
CA GLY A 273 -6.07 6.38 -9.30
C GLY A 273 -5.34 5.24 -8.60
N ALA A 274 -5.06 4.15 -9.31
CA ALA A 274 -4.19 3.07 -8.83
C ALA A 274 -2.73 3.55 -8.70
N PHE A 275 -1.98 2.95 -7.78
CA PHE A 275 -0.55 3.23 -7.58
C PHE A 275 0.36 2.25 -8.31
N SER A 276 0.15 0.94 -8.07
CA SER A 276 1.03 -0.11 -8.58
C SER A 276 1.13 -0.11 -10.10
N GLY A 277 2.32 -0.41 -10.61
CA GLY A 277 2.64 -0.43 -12.03
C GLY A 277 2.89 0.93 -12.68
N LYS A 278 2.75 2.03 -11.95
CA LYS A 278 2.94 3.39 -12.45
C LYS A 278 4.28 3.97 -12.00
N ASP A 279 5.08 4.46 -12.95
CA ASP A 279 6.30 5.23 -12.66
C ASP A 279 5.97 6.62 -12.07
N PRO A 280 6.94 7.32 -11.42
CA PRO A 280 6.68 8.54 -10.67
C PRO A 280 6.23 9.74 -11.50
N SER A 281 6.29 9.71 -12.84
CA SER A 281 5.72 10.79 -13.67
C SER A 281 4.18 10.79 -13.64
N LYS A 282 3.56 9.70 -13.18
CA LYS A 282 2.12 9.58 -12.97
C LYS A 282 1.76 10.16 -11.61
N VAL A 283 1.12 11.33 -11.59
CA VAL A 283 0.75 12.08 -10.39
C VAL A 283 -0.22 11.32 -9.48
N ASP A 284 -1.00 10.38 -10.02
CA ASP A 284 -1.83 9.47 -9.23
C ASP A 284 -1.04 8.83 -8.07
N ARG A 285 0.20 8.44 -8.34
CA ARG A 285 1.09 7.83 -7.35
C ARG A 285 1.96 8.86 -6.66
N SER A 286 2.75 9.63 -7.39
CA SER A 286 3.74 10.54 -6.83
C SER A 286 3.12 11.65 -5.98
N ALA A 287 2.02 12.25 -6.43
CA ALA A 287 1.36 13.31 -5.68
C ALA A 287 0.55 12.76 -4.48
N ALA A 288 0.02 11.54 -4.54
CA ALA A 288 -0.58 10.90 -3.36
C ALA A 288 0.45 10.67 -2.26
N TYR A 289 1.66 10.23 -2.61
CA TYR A 289 2.77 10.09 -1.67
C TYR A 289 3.21 11.44 -1.11
N ALA A 290 3.31 12.48 -1.95
CA ALA A 290 3.64 13.83 -1.50
C ALA A 290 2.56 14.43 -0.59
N ALA A 291 1.28 14.20 -0.87
CA ALA A 291 0.18 14.60 -0.01
C ALA A 291 0.23 13.90 1.35
N ARG A 292 0.54 12.59 1.38
CA ARG A 292 0.79 11.84 2.62
C ARG A 292 1.96 12.41 3.41
N HIS A 293 3.07 12.70 2.75
CA HIS A 293 4.25 13.28 3.39
C HIS A 293 3.92 14.62 4.06
N MET A 294 3.18 15.49 3.38
CA MET A 294 2.70 16.77 3.94
C MET A 294 1.78 16.53 5.14
N ALA A 295 0.73 15.71 4.99
CA ALA A 295 -0.23 15.45 6.05
C ALA A 295 0.44 14.89 7.31
N LYS A 296 1.32 13.89 7.15
CA LYS A 296 2.02 13.24 8.25
C LYS A 296 2.93 14.21 9.01
N ASN A 297 3.70 15.02 8.29
CA ASN A 297 4.60 16.00 8.92
C ASN A 297 3.83 17.09 9.66
N LEU A 298 2.68 17.55 9.12
CA LEU A 298 1.84 18.55 9.79
C LEU A 298 1.24 17.99 11.09
N VAL A 299 0.71 16.77 11.09
CA VAL A 299 0.17 16.12 12.30
C VAL A 299 1.30 15.87 13.30
N ALA A 300 2.42 15.31 12.88
CA ALA A 300 3.55 15.02 13.75
C ALA A 300 4.18 16.28 14.35
N ALA A 301 4.10 17.42 13.66
CA ALA A 301 4.56 18.71 14.20
C ALA A 301 3.57 19.32 15.21
N GLY A 302 2.34 18.77 15.32
CA GLY A 302 1.32 19.25 16.25
C GLY A 302 0.41 20.35 15.69
N VAL A 303 0.34 20.53 14.37
CA VAL A 303 -0.56 21.53 13.73
C VAL A 303 -2.01 21.17 13.96
N ALA A 304 -2.36 19.89 13.88
CA ALA A 304 -3.67 19.32 14.20
C ALA A 304 -3.54 17.83 14.52
N ASP A 305 -4.56 17.23 15.14
CA ASP A 305 -4.55 15.79 15.46
C ASP A 305 -4.98 14.93 14.26
N GLU A 306 -5.69 15.54 13.29
CA GLU A 306 -6.19 14.88 12.09
C GLU A 306 -6.09 15.85 10.91
N ILE A 307 -5.47 15.41 9.79
CA ILE A 307 -5.32 16.24 8.59
C ILE A 307 -5.59 15.41 7.33
N LEU A 308 -6.43 15.97 6.45
CA LEU A 308 -6.61 15.56 5.07
C LEU A 308 -6.06 16.64 4.14
N VAL A 309 -5.14 16.27 3.28
CA VAL A 309 -4.61 17.08 2.18
C VAL A 309 -5.23 16.62 0.87
N GLN A 310 -5.74 17.54 0.06
CA GLN A 310 -6.13 17.29 -1.32
C GLN A 310 -5.23 18.09 -2.25
N LEU A 311 -4.65 17.40 -3.24
CA LEU A 311 -3.94 18.00 -4.36
C LEU A 311 -4.73 17.78 -5.64
N SER A 312 -4.65 18.72 -6.58
CA SER A 312 -5.21 18.51 -7.92
C SER A 312 -4.26 19.02 -9.00
N TYR A 313 -4.28 18.35 -10.15
CA TYR A 313 -3.44 18.68 -11.31
C TYR A 313 -4.27 18.69 -12.59
N ALA A 314 -3.80 19.49 -13.56
CA ALA A 314 -4.24 19.43 -14.94
C ALA A 314 -3.11 18.85 -15.81
N ILE A 315 -3.44 18.02 -16.79
CA ILE A 315 -2.46 17.39 -17.67
C ILE A 315 -1.54 18.43 -18.32
N GLY A 316 -0.23 18.17 -18.31
CA GLY A 316 0.79 19.04 -18.90
C GLY A 316 1.06 20.34 -18.13
N VAL A 317 0.36 20.61 -17.03
CA VAL A 317 0.59 21.79 -16.17
C VAL A 317 1.59 21.45 -15.07
N VAL A 318 2.53 22.36 -14.80
CA VAL A 318 3.62 22.15 -13.83
C VAL A 318 3.14 22.33 -12.39
N GLU A 319 2.38 23.40 -12.13
CA GLU A 319 1.88 23.71 -10.79
C GLU A 319 0.60 22.92 -10.49
N PRO A 320 0.38 22.49 -9.25
CA PRO A 320 -0.92 21.95 -8.84
C PRO A 320 -2.02 23.02 -9.04
N THR A 321 -3.18 22.61 -9.51
CA THR A 321 -4.33 23.51 -9.69
C THR A 321 -4.96 23.92 -8.38
N SER A 322 -4.83 23.10 -7.33
CA SER A 322 -5.20 23.44 -5.96
C SER A 322 -4.48 22.60 -4.91
N ILE A 323 -4.30 23.19 -3.72
CA ILE A 323 -3.90 22.52 -2.48
C ILE A 323 -4.95 22.87 -1.44
N ASN A 324 -5.64 21.87 -0.90
CA ASN A 324 -6.65 22.07 0.13
C ASN A 324 -6.30 21.23 1.36
N ILE A 325 -6.52 21.78 2.56
CA ILE A 325 -6.31 21.08 3.83
C ILE A 325 -7.60 21.13 4.64
N LYS A 326 -7.90 20.00 5.31
CA LYS A 326 -8.98 19.88 6.30
C LYS A 326 -8.41 19.32 7.59
N THR A 327 -8.68 20.00 8.70
CA THR A 327 -8.27 19.57 10.05
C THR A 327 -9.41 18.93 10.84
N PHE A 328 -10.61 18.86 10.30
CA PHE A 328 -11.80 18.29 10.94
C PHE A 328 -12.12 18.91 12.32
N GLY A 329 -11.68 20.14 12.54
CA GLY A 329 -11.84 20.86 13.82
C GLY A 329 -10.84 20.47 14.90
N THR A 330 -9.80 19.70 14.55
CA THR A 330 -8.73 19.29 15.49
C THR A 330 -7.50 20.19 15.45
N SER A 331 -7.61 21.39 14.84
CA SER A 331 -6.49 22.34 14.75
C SER A 331 -6.00 22.75 16.13
N ASN A 332 -4.69 22.66 16.36
CA ASN A 332 -4.00 23.12 17.56
C ASN A 332 -3.37 24.52 17.38
N VAL A 333 -3.57 25.15 16.22
CA VAL A 333 -3.09 26.51 15.91
C VAL A 333 -4.28 27.45 15.67
N ALA A 334 -4.09 28.74 15.95
CA ALA A 334 -5.13 29.76 15.76
C ALA A 334 -5.21 30.21 14.29
N LEU A 335 -5.30 29.25 13.36
CA LEU A 335 -5.38 29.46 11.91
C LEU A 335 -6.54 28.66 11.34
N SER A 336 -7.18 29.19 10.31
CA SER A 336 -8.16 28.45 9.51
C SER A 336 -7.48 27.39 8.64
N ASP A 337 -8.27 26.41 8.17
CA ASP A 337 -7.78 25.36 7.24
C ASP A 337 -7.12 25.99 5.99
N SER A 338 -7.66 27.10 5.48
CA SER A 338 -7.11 27.82 4.31
C SER A 338 -5.75 28.44 4.60
N GLU A 339 -5.61 29.10 5.77
CA GLU A 339 -4.32 29.69 6.19
C GLU A 339 -3.27 28.60 6.46
N ILE A 340 -3.68 27.44 6.99
CA ILE A 340 -2.79 26.27 7.14
C ILE A 340 -2.33 25.79 5.76
N ALA A 341 -3.25 25.70 4.79
CA ALA A 341 -2.93 25.28 3.42
C ALA A 341 -1.95 26.24 2.73
N GLU A 342 -2.18 27.55 2.84
CA GLU A 342 -1.27 28.58 2.30
C GLU A 342 0.13 28.48 2.88
N LYS A 343 0.26 28.34 4.20
CA LYS A 343 1.55 28.18 4.86
C LYS A 343 2.24 26.86 4.45
N ALA A 344 1.50 25.74 4.42
CA ALA A 344 2.03 24.46 4.02
C ALA A 344 2.54 24.48 2.57
N ALA A 345 1.83 25.14 1.65
CA ALA A 345 2.25 25.30 0.26
C ALA A 345 3.61 26.03 0.10
N THR A 346 3.98 26.90 1.05
CA THR A 346 5.31 27.54 1.01
C THR A 346 6.46 26.61 1.43
N LEU A 347 6.14 25.51 2.13
CA LEU A 347 7.13 24.55 2.64
C LEU A 347 7.34 23.38 1.69
N PHE A 348 6.27 22.94 1.02
CA PHE A 348 6.29 21.75 0.19
C PHE A 348 6.09 22.11 -1.28
N ASP A 349 7.13 22.00 -2.07
CA ASP A 349 7.03 22.13 -3.53
C ASP A 349 6.29 20.90 -4.10
N MET A 350 5.11 21.12 -4.64
CA MET A 350 4.22 20.07 -5.16
C MET A 350 4.26 19.95 -6.69
N ARG A 351 5.25 20.55 -7.36
CA ARG A 351 5.51 20.30 -8.78
C ARG A 351 5.97 18.85 -9.00
N PRO A 352 5.53 18.16 -10.06
CA PRO A 352 5.83 16.73 -10.29
C PRO A 352 7.33 16.39 -10.15
N TYR A 353 8.21 17.15 -10.82
CA TYR A 353 9.65 16.92 -10.74
C TYR A 353 10.20 17.13 -9.32
N ALA A 354 9.76 18.16 -8.62
CA ALA A 354 10.19 18.42 -7.25
C ALA A 354 9.78 17.29 -6.29
N ILE A 355 8.61 16.70 -6.48
CA ILE A 355 8.14 15.53 -5.74
C ILE A 355 9.05 14.33 -6.03
N GLU A 356 9.32 14.02 -7.31
CA GLU A 356 10.21 12.92 -7.71
C GLU A 356 11.59 13.02 -7.04
N GLN A 357 12.17 14.22 -7.03
CA GLN A 357 13.51 14.47 -6.44
C GLN A 357 13.45 14.35 -4.91
N ARG A 358 12.53 15.06 -4.25
CA ARG A 358 12.40 15.07 -2.79
C ARG A 358 12.17 13.67 -2.21
N LEU A 359 11.32 12.88 -2.84
CA LEU A 359 10.97 11.54 -2.38
C LEU A 359 11.81 10.44 -3.06
N LYS A 360 12.79 10.80 -3.89
CA LYS A 360 13.72 9.87 -4.58
C LYS A 360 12.99 8.78 -5.40
N LEU A 361 11.87 9.12 -6.04
CA LEU A 361 10.95 8.16 -6.62
C LEU A 361 11.47 7.44 -7.88
N ARG A 362 12.60 7.86 -8.47
CA ARG A 362 13.25 7.15 -9.59
C ARG A 362 14.07 5.92 -9.17
N ASN A 363 14.02 5.55 -7.88
CA ASN A 363 14.62 4.32 -7.37
C ASN A 363 13.64 3.15 -7.40
N PRO A 364 14.13 1.90 -7.51
CA PRO A 364 13.27 0.71 -7.54
C PRO A 364 12.78 0.33 -6.14
N MET A 365 11.81 1.08 -5.60
CA MET A 365 11.31 1.01 -4.23
C MET A 365 9.87 0.48 -4.11
N TYR A 366 9.28 -0.01 -5.20
CA TYR A 366 7.83 -0.14 -5.33
C TYR A 366 7.27 -1.52 -4.97
N LEU A 367 7.99 -2.61 -5.20
CA LEU A 367 7.51 -3.97 -4.88
C LEU A 367 7.11 -4.08 -3.40
N GLU A 368 7.90 -3.52 -2.49
CA GLU A 368 7.65 -3.56 -1.05
C GLU A 368 6.44 -2.72 -0.62
N THR A 369 5.95 -1.83 -1.48
CA THR A 369 4.74 -1.03 -1.22
C THR A 369 3.46 -1.76 -1.58
N ALA A 370 3.54 -2.74 -2.48
CA ALA A 370 2.40 -3.38 -3.12
C ALA A 370 1.59 -4.32 -2.20
N SER A 371 1.99 -4.50 -0.94
CA SER A 371 1.26 -5.30 0.05
C SER A 371 1.28 -4.61 1.42
N TYR A 372 0.20 -4.81 2.19
CA TYR A 372 0.05 -4.28 3.56
C TYR A 372 0.08 -2.75 3.66
N GLY A 373 -0.41 -2.06 2.64
CA GLY A 373 -0.53 -0.60 2.57
C GLY A 373 0.73 0.12 2.09
N HIS A 374 0.52 1.19 1.32
CA HIS A 374 1.57 2.10 0.89
C HIS A 374 1.88 3.16 1.97
N MET A 375 0.96 3.37 2.92
CA MET A 375 1.04 4.36 3.98
C MET A 375 1.20 3.69 5.35
N GLY A 376 1.72 4.44 6.34
CA GLY A 376 1.89 3.94 7.70
C GLY A 376 3.09 3.01 7.89
N ARG A 377 4.01 2.97 6.94
CA ARG A 377 5.22 2.14 6.98
C ARG A 377 6.39 2.91 7.59
N GLN A 378 7.43 2.18 7.97
CA GLN A 378 8.66 2.80 8.47
C GLN A 378 9.67 2.95 7.32
N PRO A 379 10.26 4.15 7.13
CA PRO A 379 11.38 4.32 6.22
C PRO A 379 12.55 3.42 6.61
N LEU A 380 13.11 2.71 5.62
CA LEU A 380 14.30 1.88 5.84
C LEU A 380 15.15 1.81 4.58
N ILE A 381 16.44 1.56 4.75
CA ILE A 381 17.38 1.40 3.65
C ILE A 381 17.66 -0.10 3.48
N ILE A 382 17.49 -0.60 2.25
CA ILE A 382 17.78 -1.98 1.89
C ILE A 382 18.65 -2.05 0.64
N THR A 383 19.39 -3.16 0.48
CA THR A 383 20.07 -3.46 -0.77
C THR A 383 19.20 -4.38 -1.60
N LYS A 384 18.81 -3.93 -2.80
CA LYS A 384 18.08 -4.73 -3.79
C LYS A 384 19.02 -5.15 -4.91
N THR A 385 18.91 -6.39 -5.34
CA THR A 385 19.68 -6.93 -6.46
C THR A 385 18.73 -7.33 -7.56
N PHE A 386 19.03 -6.85 -8.77
CA PHE A 386 18.28 -7.14 -9.98
C PHE A 386 19.20 -7.87 -10.95
N GLU A 387 18.68 -8.88 -11.60
CA GLU A 387 19.42 -9.70 -12.58
C GLU A 387 18.59 -9.83 -13.85
N SER A 388 19.23 -9.61 -14.98
CA SER A 388 18.59 -9.69 -16.29
C SER A 388 19.54 -10.41 -17.25
N PRO A 389 19.05 -11.37 -18.04
CA PRO A 389 19.87 -12.03 -19.06
C PRO A 389 20.37 -11.06 -20.14
N TYR A 390 19.75 -9.90 -20.25
CA TYR A 390 20.07 -8.87 -21.25
C TYR A 390 20.97 -7.76 -20.73
N ASN A 391 20.87 -7.44 -19.42
CA ASN A 391 21.53 -6.28 -18.81
C ASN A 391 22.54 -6.66 -17.72
N GLY A 392 22.68 -7.96 -17.42
CA GLY A 392 23.53 -8.45 -16.35
C GLY A 392 22.93 -8.22 -14.95
N LYS A 393 23.79 -8.01 -13.96
CA LYS A 393 23.39 -7.88 -12.54
C LYS A 393 23.72 -6.51 -12.01
N VAL A 394 22.79 -5.90 -11.30
CA VAL A 394 22.96 -4.62 -10.60
C VAL A 394 22.44 -4.70 -9.17
N SER A 395 23.20 -4.15 -8.22
CA SER A 395 22.76 -3.98 -6.84
C SER A 395 22.65 -2.51 -6.53
N LYS A 396 21.54 -2.11 -5.90
CA LYS A 396 21.24 -0.73 -5.52
C LYS A 396 20.88 -0.66 -4.04
N GLU A 397 21.40 0.33 -3.34
CA GLU A 397 20.92 0.73 -2.03
C GLU A 397 19.69 1.61 -2.25
N VAL A 398 18.56 1.23 -1.68
CA VAL A 398 17.26 1.87 -1.89
C VAL A 398 16.64 2.25 -0.55
N GLU A 399 16.26 3.50 -0.41
CA GLU A 399 15.48 4.00 0.72
C GLU A 399 13.99 3.82 0.43
N LEU A 400 13.33 2.92 1.16
CA LEU A 400 11.90 2.62 1.04
C LEU A 400 11.06 3.61 1.83
N PHE A 401 9.82 3.83 1.39
CA PHE A 401 8.80 4.64 2.08
C PHE A 401 9.26 6.06 2.43
N THR A 402 9.95 6.71 1.51
CA THR A 402 10.53 8.05 1.72
C THR A 402 9.50 9.11 2.09
N TRP A 403 8.22 8.95 1.67
CA TRP A 403 7.09 9.82 2.03
C TRP A 403 6.60 9.64 3.48
N GLU A 404 7.11 8.66 4.20
CA GLU A 404 6.82 8.45 5.62
C GLU A 404 7.84 9.12 6.55
N LYS A 405 8.84 9.81 6.02
CA LYS A 405 9.86 10.53 6.80
C LYS A 405 9.27 11.75 7.51
N LEU A 406 9.79 12.04 8.69
CA LEU A 406 9.45 13.21 9.50
C LEU A 406 10.56 14.28 9.42
N ASP A 407 10.92 14.66 8.22
CA ASP A 407 12.08 15.52 7.92
C ASP A 407 11.72 17.02 7.78
N TYR A 408 10.44 17.39 7.92
CA TYR A 408 9.95 18.78 7.91
C TYR A 408 9.53 19.30 9.29
N LEU A 409 9.66 18.53 10.38
CA LEU A 409 9.13 18.88 11.70
C LEU A 409 9.62 20.25 12.20
N GLU A 410 10.94 20.48 12.21
CA GLU A 410 11.51 21.72 12.73
C GLU A 410 11.10 22.94 11.88
N THR A 411 11.03 22.76 10.56
CA THR A 411 10.61 23.82 9.64
C THR A 411 9.13 24.16 9.84
N ILE A 412 8.27 23.15 10.02
CA ILE A 412 6.85 23.33 10.29
C ILE A 412 6.65 24.02 11.64
N LYS A 413 7.27 23.54 12.72
CA LYS A 413 7.18 24.16 14.04
C LYS A 413 7.56 25.64 14.01
N LYS A 414 8.67 25.97 13.35
CA LYS A 414 9.08 27.38 13.18
C LYS A 414 8.05 28.19 12.41
N THR A 415 7.49 27.66 11.32
CA THR A 415 6.54 28.37 10.45
C THR A 415 5.19 28.59 11.13
N PHE A 416 4.73 27.62 11.91
CA PHE A 416 3.45 27.65 12.64
C PHE A 416 3.60 28.17 14.07
N GLN A 417 4.80 28.47 14.55
CA GLN A 417 5.11 29.00 15.88
C GLN A 417 4.67 28.03 17.02
N LEU A 418 4.95 26.73 16.82
CA LEU A 418 4.68 25.63 17.76
C LEU A 418 5.88 25.35 18.69
#